data_895bb97fa2b778612c0f5c20080bfaa9
#
_entry.id   895bb97fa2b778612c0f5c20080bfaa9
#
_cell.length_a   1.000
_cell.length_b   1.000
_cell.length_c   1.000
_cell.angle_alpha   90.00
_cell.angle_beta   90.00
_cell.angle_gamma   90.00
#
_symmetry.space_group_name_H-M   'P 1'
#
loop_
_entity.id
_entity.type
_entity.pdbx_description
1 polymer ?
#
loop_
_entity_poly.entity_id
_entity_poly.type
_entity_poly.pdbx_seq_one_letter_code
_entity_poly.pdbx_strand_id
1 'polypeptide(L)'
;MPALTHIYTIGNFIDTYALGHYARVLDAADLRDGRQIALKVMRPEHCNPDDAPRWEAQAFVHEADLLKRLSRSSTAIRFYDCGYLSTSAEYPADGEVVSYGTNVDAFREGLFTHNAKGWRPYLALENLPRHHNLLYLMKPTHPDQHRRLPTEEALNLAMQFGKLLFDAHELNIFYMDHKLEHVYWDGQKLRIIDWNSSKWVDPNGAQVLEQTRRKDLHNLCVGILYPIFTGRSPQRGDLRPQPAGQQDVDARYADINHLDFSGEPTLSQMITDLLEQGARQDLHNASAFLQQVEKIATHFGWEFRFEHTDPTLLQAREHVQLGLKNLRDSAELARQAREALLEAATLEGINEDMESEIRRLLKDINDYLNARVIP
;
A
#
# COMPACT_ATOMS: atom_id res chain seq x y z
N MET A 1 27.11 19.13 -14.32
CA MET A 1 26.44 18.33 -13.28
C MET A 1 26.74 16.88 -13.54
N PRO A 2 26.67 15.98 -12.55
CA PRO A 2 26.93 14.56 -12.80
C PRO A 2 25.89 14.00 -13.76
N ALA A 3 26.28 12.97 -14.55
CA ALA A 3 25.32 12.19 -15.33
C ALA A 3 24.46 11.35 -14.39
N LEU A 4 23.20 11.10 -14.77
CA LEU A 4 22.27 10.25 -14.01
C LEU A 4 22.88 8.87 -13.69
N THR A 5 23.55 8.28 -14.67
CA THR A 5 24.25 6.98 -14.55
C THR A 5 25.42 6.95 -13.58
N HIS A 6 25.88 8.09 -13.07
CA HIS A 6 26.88 8.17 -12.01
C HIS A 6 26.27 8.10 -10.60
N ILE A 7 24.95 8.33 -10.50
CA ILE A 7 24.23 8.31 -9.22
C ILE A 7 23.29 7.12 -9.14
N TYR A 8 22.62 6.77 -10.23
CA TYR A 8 21.62 5.69 -10.24
C TYR A 8 21.85 4.72 -11.41
N THR A 9 21.69 3.43 -11.14
CA THR A 9 21.43 2.43 -12.18
C THR A 9 19.93 2.28 -12.31
N ILE A 10 19.38 2.59 -13.49
CA ILE A 10 17.93 2.56 -13.76
C ILE A 10 17.53 1.19 -14.30
N GLY A 11 16.54 0.57 -13.68
CA GLY A 11 15.94 -0.69 -14.06
C GLY A 11 14.62 -0.51 -14.81
N ASN A 12 13.71 -1.46 -14.65
CA ASN A 12 12.43 -1.48 -15.34
C ASN A 12 11.38 -0.58 -14.68
N PHE A 13 10.31 -0.26 -15.39
CA PHE A 13 9.12 0.32 -14.78
C PHE A 13 8.47 -0.68 -13.80
N ILE A 14 8.15 -0.20 -12.62
CA ILE A 14 7.50 -0.96 -11.55
C ILE A 14 6.12 -0.41 -11.16
N ASP A 15 5.54 0.45 -12.01
CA ASP A 15 4.16 0.93 -11.84
C ASP A 15 3.21 -0.25 -11.63
N THR A 16 2.41 -0.23 -10.56
CA THR A 16 1.75 -1.45 -10.08
C THR A 16 0.54 -1.88 -10.90
N TYR A 17 -0.41 -0.98 -11.21
CA TYR A 17 -1.69 -1.37 -11.83
C TYR A 17 -2.17 -0.43 -12.93
N ALA A 18 -1.75 0.83 -12.90
CA ALA A 18 -2.06 1.80 -13.92
C ALA A 18 -0.83 2.67 -14.15
N LEU A 19 -0.69 3.18 -15.35
CA LEU A 19 0.26 4.26 -15.61
C LEU A 19 -0.07 5.38 -14.64
N GLY A 20 0.90 5.76 -13.81
CA GLY A 20 0.75 6.91 -12.93
C GLY A 20 0.30 8.13 -13.74
N HIS A 21 -0.66 8.88 -13.26
CA HIS A 21 -1.25 9.99 -14.01
C HIS A 21 -0.20 11.00 -14.46
N TYR A 22 0.72 11.37 -13.56
CA TYR A 22 1.75 12.40 -13.82
C TYR A 22 3.18 11.92 -13.52
N ALA A 23 3.36 10.72 -13.00
CA ALA A 23 4.65 10.15 -12.65
C ALA A 23 4.79 8.71 -13.15
N ARG A 24 6.02 8.30 -13.37
CA ARG A 24 6.43 6.91 -13.58
C ARG A 24 7.31 6.48 -12.42
N VAL A 25 7.24 5.22 -12.07
CA VAL A 25 8.09 4.64 -11.04
C VAL A 25 8.95 3.54 -11.65
N LEU A 26 10.26 3.63 -11.41
CA LEU A 26 11.24 2.68 -11.92
C LEU A 26 11.96 2.01 -10.76
N ASP A 27 12.29 0.74 -10.93
CA ASP A 27 13.30 0.09 -10.12
C ASP A 27 14.66 0.71 -10.41
N ALA A 28 15.43 1.00 -9.37
CA ALA A 28 16.74 1.59 -9.52
C ALA A 28 17.66 1.21 -8.35
N ALA A 29 18.96 1.34 -8.54
CA ALA A 29 19.94 1.24 -7.48
C ALA A 29 20.69 2.57 -7.32
N ASP A 30 20.78 3.05 -6.08
CA ASP A 30 21.62 4.20 -5.73
C ASP A 30 23.07 3.74 -5.65
N LEU A 31 23.91 4.22 -6.55
CA LEU A 31 25.32 3.82 -6.65
C LEU A 31 26.20 4.37 -5.51
N ARG A 32 25.69 5.36 -4.75
CA ARG A 32 26.42 5.96 -3.63
C ARG A 32 26.51 5.02 -2.43
N ASP A 33 25.53 4.16 -2.23
CA ASP A 33 25.43 3.22 -1.09
C ASP A 33 24.96 1.81 -1.46
N GLY A 34 24.67 1.55 -2.73
CA GLY A 34 24.21 0.25 -3.25
C GLY A 34 22.75 -0.07 -2.95
N ARG A 35 21.97 0.91 -2.46
CA ARG A 35 20.59 0.70 -2.03
C ARG A 35 19.66 0.53 -3.22
N GLN A 36 18.77 -0.47 -3.15
CA GLN A 36 17.65 -0.59 -4.08
C GLN A 36 16.57 0.44 -3.73
N ILE A 37 16.12 1.20 -4.72
CA ILE A 37 15.16 2.29 -4.57
C ILE A 37 14.06 2.19 -5.62
N ALA A 38 12.92 2.79 -5.33
CA ALA A 38 11.89 3.15 -6.31
C ALA A 38 12.12 4.61 -6.73
N LEU A 39 12.50 4.83 -8.00
CA LEU A 39 12.71 6.15 -8.55
C LEU A 39 11.40 6.66 -9.17
N LYS A 40 10.70 7.56 -8.48
CA LYS A 40 9.49 8.23 -8.97
C LYS A 40 9.90 9.47 -9.75
N VAL A 41 9.54 9.53 -11.03
CA VAL A 41 9.93 10.63 -11.95
C VAL A 41 8.69 11.22 -12.60
N MET A 42 8.59 12.54 -12.66
CA MET A 42 7.50 13.22 -13.38
C MET A 42 7.54 12.84 -14.87
N ARG A 43 6.37 12.58 -15.47
CA ARG A 43 6.27 12.28 -16.89
C ARG A 43 6.61 13.53 -17.73
N PRO A 44 7.25 13.36 -18.90
CA PRO A 44 7.75 14.49 -19.69
C PRO A 44 6.65 15.43 -20.19
N GLU A 45 5.45 14.92 -20.47
CA GLU A 45 4.31 15.72 -20.96
C GLU A 45 3.78 16.73 -19.93
N HIS A 46 4.17 16.62 -18.67
CA HIS A 46 3.81 17.58 -17.62
C HIS A 46 4.88 18.65 -17.39
N CYS A 47 6.02 18.56 -18.09
CA CYS A 47 7.05 19.57 -18.05
C CYS A 47 6.74 20.66 -19.09
N ASN A 48 6.57 21.91 -18.64
CA ASN A 48 6.40 23.07 -19.49
C ASN A 48 7.43 24.15 -19.13
N PRO A 49 8.55 24.24 -19.87
CA PRO A 49 9.61 25.21 -19.56
C PRO A 49 9.19 26.68 -19.73
N ASP A 50 8.21 26.95 -20.59
CA ASP A 50 7.79 28.30 -20.95
C ASP A 50 6.80 28.91 -19.94
N ASP A 51 6.28 28.10 -19.01
CA ASP A 51 5.29 28.49 -18.00
C ASP A 51 5.80 28.27 -16.57
N ALA A 52 5.03 28.77 -15.61
CA ALA A 52 5.24 28.44 -14.21
C ALA A 52 5.10 26.91 -13.98
N PRO A 53 5.82 26.36 -12.97
CA PRO A 53 5.71 24.93 -12.66
C PRO A 53 4.26 24.51 -12.42
N ARG A 54 3.82 23.51 -13.16
CA ARG A 54 2.47 22.97 -13.07
C ARG A 54 2.27 22.27 -11.72
N TRP A 55 1.00 22.00 -11.37
CA TRP A 55 0.66 21.35 -10.13
C TRP A 55 1.33 19.96 -9.98
N GLU A 56 1.57 19.24 -11.09
CA GLU A 56 2.25 17.95 -11.10
C GLU A 56 3.70 18.06 -10.57
N ALA A 57 4.42 19.08 -10.96
CA ALA A 57 5.78 19.33 -10.45
C ALA A 57 5.75 19.78 -8.97
N GLN A 58 4.75 20.57 -8.59
CA GLN A 58 4.55 21.01 -7.20
C GLN A 58 4.19 19.82 -6.29
N ALA A 59 3.45 18.82 -6.80
CA ALA A 59 3.08 17.61 -6.07
C ALA A 59 4.31 16.80 -5.62
N PHE A 60 5.42 16.79 -6.38
CA PHE A 60 6.67 16.17 -5.95
C PHE A 60 7.29 16.86 -4.74
N VAL A 61 7.29 18.19 -4.74
CA VAL A 61 7.81 18.99 -3.61
C VAL A 61 6.91 18.79 -2.38
N HIS A 62 5.60 18.76 -2.58
CA HIS A 62 4.63 18.52 -1.53
C HIS A 62 4.82 17.13 -0.90
N GLU A 63 4.89 16.07 -1.71
CA GLU A 63 5.12 14.71 -1.25
C GLU A 63 6.44 14.59 -0.48
N ALA A 64 7.54 15.16 -1.00
CA ALA A 64 8.83 15.18 -0.31
C ALA A 64 8.76 15.86 1.06
N ASP A 65 8.05 17.00 1.17
CA ASP A 65 7.88 17.73 2.43
C ASP A 65 7.11 16.88 3.47
N LEU A 66 6.01 16.25 3.06
CA LEU A 66 5.22 15.38 3.92
C LEU A 66 6.03 14.17 4.39
N LEU A 67 6.74 13.49 3.48
CA LEU A 67 7.56 12.33 3.83
C LEU A 67 8.73 12.71 4.76
N LYS A 68 9.32 13.90 4.59
CA LYS A 68 10.32 14.43 5.52
C LYS A 68 9.74 14.64 6.92
N ARG A 69 8.54 15.21 7.04
CA ARG A 69 7.83 15.40 8.32
C ARG A 69 7.47 14.08 8.98
N LEU A 70 7.08 13.09 8.18
CA LEU A 70 6.72 11.73 8.62
C LEU A 70 7.93 10.78 8.76
N SER A 71 9.16 11.26 8.63
CA SER A 71 10.39 10.45 8.63
C SER A 71 10.59 9.58 9.87
N ARG A 72 9.95 9.93 11.00
CA ARG A 72 9.96 9.14 12.24
C ARG A 72 8.96 7.97 12.22
N SER A 73 7.96 8.01 11.34
CA SER A 73 7.01 6.91 11.20
C SER A 73 7.69 5.71 10.54
N SER A 74 7.53 4.54 11.14
CA SER A 74 7.98 3.28 10.53
C SER A 74 7.03 2.77 9.45
N THR A 75 5.88 3.41 9.27
CA THR A 75 4.79 2.96 8.37
C THR A 75 4.73 3.80 7.09
N ALA A 76 5.05 5.09 7.13
CA ALA A 76 5.24 5.89 5.92
C ALA A 76 6.43 5.36 5.12
N ILE A 77 6.30 5.35 3.78
CA ILE A 77 7.42 4.97 2.90
C ILE A 77 8.65 5.83 3.18
N ARG A 78 9.84 5.23 3.15
CA ARG A 78 11.07 5.97 3.37
C ARG A 78 11.42 6.81 2.14
N PHE A 79 11.83 8.04 2.40
CA PHE A 79 12.30 9.01 1.43
C PHE A 79 13.82 9.17 1.56
N TYR A 80 14.55 9.03 0.44
CA TYR A 80 16.02 9.02 0.45
C TYR A 80 16.64 10.20 -0.29
N ASP A 81 16.03 10.63 -1.41
CA ASP A 81 16.58 11.70 -2.23
C ASP A 81 15.48 12.38 -3.05
N CYS A 82 15.67 13.64 -3.33
CA CYS A 82 14.90 14.42 -4.29
C CYS A 82 15.80 15.26 -5.17
N GLY A 83 15.30 15.61 -6.35
CA GLY A 83 16.08 16.43 -7.27
C GLY A 83 15.42 16.56 -8.63
N TYR A 84 16.22 16.89 -9.62
CA TYR A 84 15.78 17.17 -10.99
C TYR A 84 16.62 16.42 -12.01
N LEU A 85 15.96 15.97 -13.10
CA LEU A 85 16.56 15.26 -14.24
C LEU A 85 16.41 16.07 -15.50
N SER A 86 17.47 16.17 -16.32
CA SER A 86 17.46 16.92 -17.57
C SER A 86 16.87 16.16 -18.76
N THR A 87 16.58 14.87 -18.61
CA THR A 87 16.09 14.02 -19.71
C THR A 87 14.64 14.31 -20.07
N SER A 88 14.34 14.36 -21.37
CA SER A 88 12.97 14.48 -21.90
C SER A 88 12.33 13.13 -22.24
N ALA A 89 13.09 12.03 -22.21
CA ALA A 89 12.56 10.69 -22.48
C ALA A 89 11.72 10.19 -21.29
N GLU A 90 10.64 9.45 -21.56
CA GLU A 90 9.82 8.83 -20.51
C GLU A 90 10.67 7.89 -19.63
N TYR A 91 11.51 7.07 -20.28
CA TYR A 91 12.52 6.28 -19.59
C TYR A 91 13.81 7.10 -19.45
N PRO A 92 14.22 7.47 -18.22
CA PRO A 92 15.36 8.35 -17.98
C PRO A 92 16.69 7.57 -18.04
N ALA A 93 17.07 7.07 -19.21
CA ALA A 93 18.31 6.28 -19.36
C ALA A 93 19.59 7.13 -19.23
N ASP A 94 19.51 8.41 -19.60
CA ASP A 94 20.62 9.35 -19.67
C ASP A 94 20.23 10.73 -19.16
N GLY A 95 21.12 11.67 -19.26
CA GLY A 95 20.91 13.05 -18.85
C GLY A 95 21.69 13.43 -17.60
N GLU A 96 21.62 14.71 -17.28
CA GLU A 96 22.21 15.26 -16.05
C GLU A 96 21.22 15.18 -14.90
N VAL A 97 21.76 15.12 -13.67
CA VAL A 97 20.97 15.07 -12.45
C VAL A 97 21.47 16.07 -11.43
N VAL A 98 20.53 16.69 -10.72
CA VAL A 98 20.79 17.44 -9.49
C VAL A 98 20.10 16.72 -8.35
N SER A 99 20.88 16.25 -7.39
CA SER A 99 20.40 15.57 -6.17
C SER A 99 20.55 16.53 -4.99
N TYR A 100 19.50 16.64 -4.19
CA TYR A 100 19.48 17.42 -2.95
C TYR A 100 19.42 16.54 -1.69
N GLY A 101 19.49 15.21 -1.84
CA GLY A 101 19.28 14.31 -0.71
C GLY A 101 17.88 14.53 -0.12
N THR A 102 17.80 14.66 1.19
CA THR A 102 16.55 14.97 1.91
C THR A 102 16.37 16.48 2.19
N ASN A 103 17.12 17.35 1.50
CA ASN A 103 16.98 18.80 1.62
C ASN A 103 15.83 19.32 0.75
N VAL A 104 14.60 19.18 1.27
CA VAL A 104 13.36 19.57 0.58
C VAL A 104 13.29 21.08 0.33
N ASP A 105 13.94 21.90 1.16
CA ASP A 105 13.92 23.35 1.00
C ASP A 105 14.71 23.75 -0.26
N ALA A 106 15.92 23.21 -0.44
CA ALA A 106 16.69 23.41 -1.67
C ALA A 106 15.98 22.82 -2.92
N PHE A 107 15.29 21.69 -2.77
CA PHE A 107 14.46 21.10 -3.82
C PHE A 107 13.32 22.05 -4.24
N ARG A 108 12.61 22.64 -3.26
CA ARG A 108 11.54 23.63 -3.48
C ARG A 108 12.06 24.91 -4.15
N GLU A 109 13.18 25.45 -3.66
CA GLU A 109 13.81 26.65 -4.24
C GLU A 109 14.26 26.44 -5.70
N GLY A 110 14.71 25.22 -6.02
CA GLY A 110 15.13 24.83 -7.36
C GLY A 110 13.99 24.69 -8.38
N LEU A 111 12.73 24.61 -7.94
CA LEU A 111 11.59 24.21 -8.79
C LEU A 111 11.44 25.11 -10.03
N PHE A 112 11.38 26.41 -9.85
CA PHE A 112 11.22 27.37 -10.97
C PHE A 112 12.41 27.34 -11.92
N THR A 113 13.63 27.32 -11.36
CA THR A 113 14.86 27.34 -12.16
C THR A 113 15.02 26.08 -13.02
N HIS A 114 14.68 24.92 -12.46
CA HIS A 114 14.79 23.65 -13.19
C HIS A 114 13.63 23.44 -14.15
N ASN A 115 12.40 23.85 -13.80
CA ASN A 115 11.27 23.84 -14.73
C ASN A 115 11.56 24.68 -15.99
N ALA A 116 12.08 25.89 -15.84
CA ALA A 116 12.46 26.77 -16.97
C ALA A 116 13.57 26.18 -17.87
N LYS A 117 14.34 25.20 -17.39
CA LYS A 117 15.31 24.44 -18.16
C LYS A 117 14.73 23.13 -18.76
N GLY A 118 13.45 22.87 -18.59
CA GLY A 118 12.82 21.61 -19.01
C GLY A 118 13.21 20.38 -18.17
N TRP A 119 13.68 20.59 -16.95
CA TRP A 119 14.06 19.51 -16.05
C TRP A 119 12.87 19.01 -15.24
N ARG A 120 12.80 17.71 -15.04
CA ARG A 120 11.71 17.03 -14.36
C ARG A 120 12.08 16.68 -12.92
N PRO A 121 11.20 16.91 -11.93
CA PRO A 121 11.43 16.47 -10.56
C PRO A 121 11.41 14.94 -10.45
N TYR A 122 12.19 14.43 -9.50
CA TYR A 122 12.18 13.03 -9.09
C TYR A 122 12.24 12.89 -7.56
N LEU A 123 11.76 11.73 -7.07
CA LEU A 123 11.94 11.25 -5.70
C LEU A 123 12.56 9.85 -5.72
N ALA A 124 13.57 9.62 -4.87
CA ALA A 124 14.09 8.29 -4.58
C ALA A 124 13.46 7.79 -3.28
N LEU A 125 12.69 6.74 -3.38
CA LEU A 125 11.87 6.17 -2.31
C LEU A 125 12.31 4.73 -1.99
N GLU A 126 11.82 4.20 -0.87
CA GLU A 126 11.96 2.79 -0.52
C GLU A 126 11.38 1.90 -1.63
N ASN A 127 12.15 0.91 -2.09
CA ASN A 127 11.66 -0.09 -3.04
C ASN A 127 10.90 -1.17 -2.28
N LEU A 128 9.64 -1.36 -2.62
CA LEU A 128 8.75 -2.31 -1.96
C LEU A 128 8.42 -3.47 -2.91
N PRO A 129 8.52 -4.72 -2.46
CA PRO A 129 8.19 -5.87 -3.29
C PRO A 129 6.72 -5.84 -3.74
N ARG A 130 6.47 -5.97 -5.05
CA ARG A 130 5.13 -5.90 -5.62
C ARG A 130 4.14 -6.89 -5.00
N HIS A 131 4.62 -8.08 -4.62
CA HIS A 131 3.77 -9.11 -4.01
C HIS A 131 3.31 -8.76 -2.58
N HIS A 132 3.85 -7.70 -1.95
CA HIS A 132 3.34 -7.15 -0.69
C HIS A 132 2.25 -6.10 -0.89
N ASN A 133 1.97 -5.67 -2.12
CA ASN A 133 0.90 -4.72 -2.38
C ASN A 133 -0.47 -5.34 -2.07
N LEU A 134 -1.33 -4.65 -1.30
CA LEU A 134 -2.61 -5.20 -0.86
C LEU A 134 -3.54 -5.54 -2.01
N LEU A 135 -3.64 -4.71 -3.03
CA LEU A 135 -4.50 -5.02 -4.17
C LEU A 135 -4.03 -6.30 -4.88
N TYR A 136 -2.72 -6.55 -4.91
CA TYR A 136 -2.17 -7.80 -5.44
C TYR A 136 -2.46 -8.99 -4.51
N LEU A 137 -2.27 -8.83 -3.20
CA LEU A 137 -2.55 -9.86 -2.19
C LEU A 137 -4.03 -10.24 -2.15
N MET A 138 -4.92 -9.25 -2.32
CA MET A 138 -6.38 -9.42 -2.27
C MET A 138 -6.98 -9.87 -3.60
N LYS A 139 -6.18 -9.95 -4.68
CA LYS A 139 -6.67 -10.37 -5.99
C LYS A 139 -7.14 -11.83 -5.94
N PRO A 140 -8.42 -12.11 -6.25
CA PRO A 140 -8.92 -13.48 -6.27
C PRO A 140 -8.28 -14.28 -7.40
N THR A 141 -8.10 -15.58 -7.19
CA THR A 141 -7.63 -16.51 -8.24
C THR A 141 -8.76 -16.93 -9.16
N HIS A 142 -9.99 -16.87 -8.68
CA HIS A 142 -11.22 -17.15 -9.45
C HIS A 142 -12.29 -16.08 -9.18
N PRO A 143 -13.19 -15.80 -10.14
CA PRO A 143 -14.21 -14.76 -10.00
C PRO A 143 -15.15 -14.93 -8.78
N ASP A 144 -15.40 -16.16 -8.36
CA ASP A 144 -16.31 -16.47 -7.25
C ASP A 144 -15.62 -16.51 -5.89
N GLN A 145 -14.32 -16.21 -5.84
CA GLN A 145 -13.54 -16.23 -4.61
C GLN A 145 -13.25 -14.82 -4.12
N HIS A 146 -13.39 -14.62 -2.82
CA HIS A 146 -12.97 -13.40 -2.14
C HIS A 146 -11.78 -13.73 -1.23
N ARG A 147 -10.66 -13.03 -1.41
CA ARG A 147 -9.51 -13.14 -0.51
C ARG A 147 -9.60 -12.07 0.56
N ARG A 148 -9.48 -12.49 1.80
CA ARG A 148 -9.37 -11.60 2.97
C ARG A 148 -8.10 -11.89 3.75
N LEU A 149 -7.64 -10.95 4.54
CA LEU A 149 -6.55 -11.21 5.46
C LEU A 149 -7.08 -11.99 6.68
N PRO A 150 -6.25 -12.84 7.31
CA PRO A 150 -6.54 -13.38 8.62
C PRO A 150 -6.87 -12.25 9.61
N THR A 151 -7.85 -12.45 10.48
CA THR A 151 -8.36 -11.39 11.37
C THR A 151 -7.25 -10.75 12.21
N GLU A 152 -6.31 -11.55 12.74
CA GLU A 152 -5.16 -11.02 13.49
C GLU A 152 -4.28 -10.11 12.64
N GLU A 153 -3.99 -10.50 11.41
CA GLU A 153 -3.20 -9.68 10.48
C GLU A 153 -3.92 -8.39 10.10
N ALA A 154 -5.23 -8.49 9.81
CA ALA A 154 -6.05 -7.32 9.48
C ALA A 154 -6.13 -6.32 10.66
N LEU A 155 -6.23 -6.80 11.90
CA LEU A 155 -6.20 -5.95 13.09
C LEU A 155 -4.80 -5.35 13.34
N ASN A 156 -3.73 -6.11 13.11
CA ASN A 156 -2.36 -5.59 13.21
C ASN A 156 -2.12 -4.49 12.16
N LEU A 157 -2.57 -4.71 10.92
CA LEU A 157 -2.53 -3.69 9.87
C LEU A 157 -3.35 -2.46 10.28
N ALA A 158 -4.57 -2.64 10.79
CA ALA A 158 -5.44 -1.56 11.27
C ALA A 158 -4.76 -0.75 12.39
N MET A 159 -4.08 -1.41 13.33
CA MET A 159 -3.33 -0.77 14.41
C MET A 159 -2.18 0.09 13.86
N GLN A 160 -1.37 -0.45 12.94
CA GLN A 160 -0.25 0.28 12.35
C GLN A 160 -0.72 1.46 11.51
N PHE A 161 -1.83 1.29 10.74
CA PHE A 161 -2.39 2.39 9.96
C PHE A 161 -3.00 3.47 10.87
N GLY A 162 -3.76 3.07 11.88
CA GLY A 162 -4.31 4.00 12.87
C GLY A 162 -3.21 4.79 13.58
N LYS A 163 -2.08 4.14 13.92
CA LYS A 163 -0.91 4.80 14.50
C LYS A 163 -0.27 5.82 13.54
N LEU A 164 -0.15 5.47 12.26
CA LEU A 164 0.33 6.40 11.23
C LEU A 164 -0.59 7.61 11.12
N LEU A 165 -1.93 7.40 11.05
CA LEU A 165 -2.88 8.51 11.00
C LEU A 165 -2.83 9.35 12.28
N PHE A 166 -2.68 8.73 13.45
CA PHE A 166 -2.50 9.47 14.70
C PHE A 166 -1.30 10.41 14.63
N ASP A 167 -0.12 9.88 14.24
CA ASP A 167 1.12 10.66 14.14
C ASP A 167 1.02 11.75 13.04
N ALA A 168 0.35 11.48 11.93
CA ALA A 168 0.12 12.44 10.85
C ALA A 168 -0.85 13.55 11.27
N HIS A 169 -1.97 13.20 11.94
CA HIS A 169 -2.96 14.17 12.41
C HIS A 169 -2.40 15.12 13.47
N GLU A 170 -1.44 14.68 14.30
CA GLU A 170 -0.72 15.58 15.25
C GLU A 170 0.11 16.65 14.49
N LEU A 171 0.51 16.36 13.25
CA LEU A 171 1.18 17.30 12.35
C LEU A 171 0.20 18.06 11.43
N ASN A 172 -1.11 17.90 11.62
CA ASN A 172 -2.18 18.37 10.74
C ASN A 172 -2.06 17.89 9.29
N ILE A 173 -1.51 16.70 9.11
CA ILE A 173 -1.39 16.01 7.82
C ILE A 173 -2.47 14.93 7.75
N PHE A 174 -3.22 14.89 6.65
CA PHE A 174 -4.31 13.95 6.38
C PHE A 174 -4.01 13.17 5.11
N TYR A 175 -4.02 11.85 5.16
CA TYR A 175 -3.59 11.01 4.06
C TYR A 175 -4.56 11.04 2.87
N MET A 176 -5.87 10.97 3.10
CA MET A 176 -6.99 11.12 2.16
C MET A 176 -7.10 10.06 1.05
N ASP A 177 -6.01 9.61 0.43
CA ASP A 177 -6.03 8.74 -0.77
C ASP A 177 -5.93 7.24 -0.41
N HIS A 178 -6.88 6.78 0.44
CA HIS A 178 -6.96 5.40 0.90
C HIS A 178 -7.42 4.47 -0.22
N LYS A 179 -6.51 3.68 -0.77
CA LYS A 179 -6.78 2.64 -1.76
C LYS A 179 -5.77 1.50 -1.63
N LEU A 180 -6.17 0.27 -1.96
CA LEU A 180 -5.37 -0.92 -1.72
C LEU A 180 -4.03 -0.89 -2.47
N GLU A 181 -3.97 -0.28 -3.63
CA GLU A 181 -2.74 -0.13 -4.42
C GLU A 181 -1.66 0.74 -3.77
N HIS A 182 -2.02 1.55 -2.76
CA HIS A 182 -1.08 2.37 -2.01
C HIS A 182 -0.58 1.73 -0.72
N VAL A 183 -1.06 0.54 -0.40
CA VAL A 183 -0.78 -0.16 0.83
C VAL A 183 0.04 -1.41 0.56
N TYR A 184 1.16 -1.54 1.26
CA TYR A 184 2.03 -2.72 1.22
C TYR A 184 2.08 -3.39 2.59
N TRP A 185 1.89 -4.69 2.60
CA TRP A 185 1.83 -5.52 3.79
C TRP A 185 2.65 -6.80 3.62
N ASP A 186 3.66 -7.02 4.46
CA ASP A 186 4.53 -8.22 4.42
C ASP A 186 4.09 -9.32 5.40
N GLY A 187 2.92 -9.17 6.03
CA GLY A 187 2.42 -10.04 7.09
C GLY A 187 2.72 -9.51 8.51
N GLN A 188 3.58 -8.50 8.63
CA GLN A 188 3.97 -7.92 9.92
C GLN A 188 4.11 -6.40 9.88
N LYS A 189 4.59 -5.85 8.78
CA LYS A 189 4.90 -4.43 8.65
C LYS A 189 4.09 -3.79 7.54
N LEU A 190 3.50 -2.67 7.88
CA LEU A 190 2.77 -1.82 6.96
C LEU A 190 3.70 -0.77 6.34
N ARG A 191 3.53 -0.52 5.03
CA ARG A 191 4.11 0.62 4.32
C ARG A 191 3.04 1.29 3.48
N ILE A 192 2.97 2.63 3.59
CA ILE A 192 2.02 3.46 2.85
C ILE A 192 2.80 4.36 1.91
N ILE A 193 2.43 4.32 0.63
CA ILE A 193 3.01 5.10 -0.46
C ILE A 193 2.07 6.21 -0.93
N ASP A 194 2.57 7.06 -1.83
CA ASP A 194 1.82 8.06 -2.60
C ASP A 194 1.10 9.10 -1.74
N TRP A 195 1.88 9.97 -1.11
CA TRP A 195 1.43 11.05 -0.22
C TRP A 195 1.07 12.36 -0.96
N ASN A 196 1.09 12.35 -2.28
CA ASN A 196 0.89 13.54 -3.11
C ASN A 196 -0.50 14.18 -2.98
N SER A 197 -1.52 13.37 -2.72
CA SER A 197 -2.92 13.82 -2.53
C SER A 197 -3.26 14.13 -1.07
N SER A 198 -2.30 13.95 -0.16
CA SER A 198 -2.48 14.24 1.25
C SER A 198 -2.60 15.76 1.48
N LYS A 199 -3.35 16.13 2.52
CA LYS A 199 -3.63 17.54 2.82
C LYS A 199 -2.95 17.95 4.11
N TRP A 200 -2.30 19.10 4.11
CA TRP A 200 -2.00 19.83 5.34
C TRP A 200 -3.12 20.84 5.60
N VAL A 201 -3.67 20.85 6.79
CA VAL A 201 -4.78 21.74 7.18
C VAL A 201 -4.29 22.71 8.25
N ASP A 202 -4.64 23.99 8.09
CA ASP A 202 -4.29 25.03 9.05
C ASP A 202 -4.83 24.68 10.44
N PRO A 203 -3.99 24.67 11.49
CA PRO A 203 -4.39 24.38 12.87
C PRO A 203 -5.46 25.33 13.44
N ASN A 204 -5.61 26.52 12.86
CA ASN A 204 -6.64 27.49 13.28
C ASN A 204 -8.05 27.14 12.78
N GLY A 205 -8.18 26.20 11.84
CA GLY A 205 -9.45 25.78 11.26
C GLY A 205 -10.09 24.60 12.00
N ALA A 206 -10.47 24.72 13.27
CA ALA A 206 -10.92 23.60 14.13
C ALA A 206 -12.02 22.74 13.49
N GLN A 207 -13.04 23.35 12.86
CA GLN A 207 -14.12 22.62 12.20
C GLN A 207 -13.63 21.83 10.96
N VAL A 208 -12.75 22.43 10.16
CA VAL A 208 -12.16 21.77 8.98
C VAL A 208 -11.27 20.62 9.42
N LEU A 209 -10.48 20.81 10.48
CA LEU A 209 -9.65 19.75 11.05
C LEU A 209 -10.49 18.56 11.51
N GLU A 210 -11.57 18.79 12.25
CA GLU A 210 -12.44 17.71 12.72
C GLU A 210 -13.10 16.97 11.57
N GLN A 211 -13.66 17.68 10.59
CA GLN A 211 -14.25 17.07 9.40
C GLN A 211 -13.24 16.25 8.60
N THR A 212 -12.01 16.79 8.44
CA THR A 212 -10.97 16.09 7.68
C THR A 212 -10.48 14.84 8.43
N ARG A 213 -10.36 14.88 9.77
CA ARG A 213 -10.05 13.68 10.59
C ARG A 213 -11.08 12.58 10.42
N ARG A 214 -12.37 12.92 10.50
CA ARG A 214 -13.46 11.97 10.34
C ARG A 214 -13.45 11.34 8.93
N LYS A 215 -13.22 12.17 7.91
CA LYS A 215 -13.14 11.72 6.52
C LYS A 215 -11.94 10.80 6.29
N ASP A 216 -10.78 11.10 6.87
CA ASP A 216 -9.57 10.29 6.74
C ASP A 216 -9.77 8.90 7.38
N LEU A 217 -10.41 8.84 8.57
CA LEU A 217 -10.78 7.58 9.22
C LEU A 217 -11.90 6.83 8.48
N HIS A 218 -12.87 7.55 7.92
CA HIS A 218 -13.88 6.97 7.06
C HIS A 218 -13.24 6.27 5.85
N ASN A 219 -12.34 6.94 5.16
CA ASN A 219 -11.63 6.38 4.02
C ASN A 219 -10.77 5.16 4.42
N LEU A 220 -10.15 5.17 5.60
CA LEU A 220 -9.46 4.00 6.15
C LEU A 220 -10.43 2.83 6.34
N CYS A 221 -11.52 3.04 7.06
CA CYS A 221 -12.47 1.96 7.38
C CYS A 221 -13.14 1.40 6.14
N VAL A 222 -13.57 2.25 5.21
CA VAL A 222 -14.29 1.86 3.99
C VAL A 222 -13.34 1.35 2.91
N GLY A 223 -12.25 2.08 2.65
CA GLY A 223 -11.37 1.82 1.50
C GLY A 223 -10.30 0.76 1.73
N ILE A 224 -9.90 0.55 2.99
CA ILE A 224 -8.83 -0.40 3.33
C ILE A 224 -9.35 -1.52 4.23
N LEU A 225 -9.94 -1.18 5.38
CA LEU A 225 -10.26 -2.20 6.38
C LEU A 225 -11.43 -3.08 5.93
N TYR A 226 -12.50 -2.52 5.38
CA TYR A 226 -13.60 -3.32 4.87
C TYR A 226 -13.12 -4.36 3.83
N PRO A 227 -12.36 -3.99 2.78
CA PRO A 227 -11.80 -4.97 1.85
C PRO A 227 -10.94 -6.05 2.50
N ILE A 228 -10.05 -5.70 3.43
CA ILE A 228 -9.15 -6.71 4.03
C ILE A 228 -9.87 -7.68 4.96
N PHE A 229 -10.97 -7.27 5.59
CA PHE A 229 -11.79 -8.15 6.44
C PHE A 229 -12.80 -8.98 5.65
N THR A 230 -13.26 -8.49 4.50
CA THR A 230 -14.35 -9.16 3.75
C THR A 230 -13.92 -9.72 2.38
N GLY A 231 -12.78 -9.28 1.84
CA GLY A 231 -12.38 -9.59 0.46
C GLY A 231 -13.23 -8.92 -0.62
N ARG A 232 -14.07 -7.96 -0.25
CA ARG A 232 -15.05 -7.31 -1.14
C ARG A 232 -14.76 -5.85 -1.34
N SER A 233 -15.17 -5.34 -2.49
CA SER A 233 -15.15 -3.90 -2.72
C SER A 233 -16.26 -3.22 -1.89
N PRO A 234 -15.98 -2.06 -1.26
CA PRO A 234 -17.04 -1.26 -0.64
C PRO A 234 -17.99 -0.66 -1.70
N GLN A 235 -17.53 -0.56 -2.93
CA GLN A 235 -18.33 -0.22 -4.11
C GLN A 235 -18.82 -1.50 -4.77
N ARG A 236 -19.82 -1.41 -5.66
CA ARG A 236 -20.30 -2.59 -6.38
C ARG A 236 -19.22 -3.16 -7.31
N GLY A 237 -19.11 -4.47 -7.37
CA GLY A 237 -18.19 -5.23 -8.21
C GLY A 237 -16.93 -5.70 -7.49
N ASP A 238 -15.94 -6.12 -8.28
CA ASP A 238 -14.68 -6.68 -7.78
C ASP A 238 -13.72 -5.60 -7.26
N LEU A 239 -12.77 -6.02 -6.44
CA LEU A 239 -11.64 -5.18 -6.05
C LEU A 239 -10.82 -4.82 -7.30
N ARG A 240 -10.66 -3.52 -7.54
CA ARG A 240 -9.96 -2.98 -8.71
C ARG A 240 -9.18 -1.72 -8.33
N PRO A 241 -8.16 -1.34 -9.14
CA PRO A 241 -7.47 -0.07 -8.98
C PRO A 241 -8.46 1.10 -9.01
N GLN A 242 -8.26 2.05 -8.12
CA GLN A 242 -9.13 3.22 -8.00
C GLN A 242 -8.65 4.38 -8.88
N PRO A 243 -9.55 5.23 -9.38
CA PRO A 243 -9.17 6.41 -10.14
C PRO A 243 -8.19 7.33 -9.39
N ALA A 244 -7.32 8.03 -10.13
CA ALA A 244 -6.21 8.80 -9.59
C ALA A 244 -6.41 10.32 -9.60
N GLY A 245 -7.49 10.84 -10.20
CA GLY A 245 -7.75 12.29 -10.27
C GLY A 245 -8.06 12.89 -8.89
N GLN A 246 -7.70 14.17 -8.67
CA GLN A 246 -7.97 14.84 -7.38
C GLN A 246 -9.46 14.84 -7.02
N GLN A 247 -10.33 15.03 -8.01
CA GLN A 247 -11.79 14.99 -7.80
C GLN A 247 -12.23 13.58 -7.33
N ASP A 248 -11.62 12.53 -7.88
CA ASP A 248 -11.90 11.16 -7.48
C ASP A 248 -11.45 10.89 -6.04
N VAL A 249 -10.29 11.45 -5.62
CA VAL A 249 -9.81 11.35 -4.23
C VAL A 249 -10.80 12.01 -3.26
N ASP A 250 -11.27 13.21 -3.59
CA ASP A 250 -12.18 13.95 -2.72
C ASP A 250 -13.59 13.32 -2.67
N ALA A 251 -14.05 12.67 -3.74
CA ALA A 251 -15.36 12.01 -3.81
C ALA A 251 -15.33 10.52 -3.43
N ARG A 252 -14.14 9.91 -3.35
CA ARG A 252 -14.00 8.48 -3.11
C ARG A 252 -14.68 8.09 -1.80
N TYR A 253 -15.53 7.08 -1.86
CA TYR A 253 -16.33 6.56 -0.75
C TYR A 253 -17.32 7.55 -0.11
N ALA A 254 -17.48 8.78 -0.62
CA ALA A 254 -18.31 9.81 0.00
C ALA A 254 -19.80 9.43 0.12
N ASP A 255 -20.27 8.54 -0.74
CA ASP A 255 -21.63 8.01 -0.78
C ASP A 255 -21.82 6.72 0.06
N ILE A 256 -20.74 6.20 0.67
CA ILE A 256 -20.77 4.96 1.43
C ILE A 256 -20.87 5.28 2.92
N ASN A 257 -22.06 5.12 3.46
CA ASN A 257 -22.37 5.32 4.88
C ASN A 257 -22.84 4.04 5.59
N HIS A 258 -22.89 2.92 4.87
CA HIS A 258 -23.24 1.60 5.35
C HIS A 258 -22.47 0.53 4.58
N LEU A 259 -22.06 -0.54 5.26
CA LEU A 259 -21.27 -1.63 4.74
C LEU A 259 -22.05 -2.96 4.79
N ASP A 260 -21.94 -3.76 3.74
CA ASP A 260 -22.61 -5.07 3.66
C ASP A 260 -21.68 -6.19 4.15
N PHE A 261 -22.03 -6.77 5.30
CA PHE A 261 -21.33 -7.92 5.90
C PHE A 261 -22.04 -9.25 5.68
N SER A 262 -23.11 -9.29 4.88
CA SER A 262 -23.90 -10.52 4.67
C SER A 262 -23.07 -11.69 4.11
N GLY A 263 -21.99 -11.39 3.40
CA GLY A 263 -21.06 -12.39 2.88
C GLY A 263 -20.03 -12.92 3.87
N GLU A 264 -19.94 -12.32 5.07
CA GLU A 264 -18.98 -12.67 6.11
C GLU A 264 -19.69 -12.87 7.48
N PRO A 265 -20.59 -13.85 7.59
CA PRO A 265 -21.41 -14.02 8.79
C PRO A 265 -20.61 -14.42 10.03
N THR A 266 -19.35 -14.84 9.86
CA THR A 266 -18.45 -15.21 10.97
C THR A 266 -17.59 -14.05 11.46
N LEU A 267 -17.66 -12.88 10.80
CA LEU A 267 -16.92 -11.71 11.25
C LEU A 267 -17.48 -11.21 12.59
N SER A 268 -16.59 -10.94 13.53
CA SER A 268 -16.97 -10.48 14.87
C SER A 268 -17.80 -9.20 14.82
N GLN A 269 -18.87 -9.13 15.62
CA GLN A 269 -19.71 -7.96 15.77
C GLN A 269 -18.88 -6.71 16.18
N MET A 270 -17.84 -6.87 17.00
CA MET A 270 -16.98 -5.75 17.38
C MET A 270 -16.24 -5.16 16.19
N ILE A 271 -15.85 -5.98 15.22
CA ILE A 271 -15.18 -5.52 13.98
C ILE A 271 -16.20 -4.83 13.07
N THR A 272 -17.37 -5.44 12.87
CA THR A 272 -18.42 -4.82 12.05
C THR A 272 -18.88 -3.49 12.61
N ASP A 273 -19.03 -3.37 13.93
CA ASP A 273 -19.41 -2.13 14.61
C ASP A 273 -18.35 -1.03 14.42
N LEU A 274 -17.04 -1.36 14.52
CA LEU A 274 -15.97 -0.43 14.27
C LEU A 274 -16.01 0.10 12.81
N LEU A 275 -16.17 -0.81 11.84
CA LEU A 275 -16.20 -0.44 10.43
C LEU A 275 -17.44 0.38 10.09
N GLU A 276 -18.60 0.04 10.64
CA GLU A 276 -19.85 0.82 10.49
C GLU A 276 -19.74 2.22 11.11
N GLN A 277 -19.12 2.36 12.28
CA GLN A 277 -18.85 3.67 12.88
C GLN A 277 -17.94 4.50 11.96
N GLY A 278 -16.91 3.88 11.36
CA GLY A 278 -16.07 4.53 10.36
C GLY A 278 -16.85 4.96 9.13
N ALA A 279 -17.68 4.07 8.58
CA ALA A 279 -18.50 4.36 7.40
C ALA A 279 -19.47 5.53 7.64
N ARG A 280 -20.05 5.64 8.83
CA ARG A 280 -20.93 6.75 9.25
C ARG A 280 -20.18 8.02 9.69
N GLN A 281 -18.85 8.02 9.70
CA GLN A 281 -18.00 9.10 10.20
C GLN A 281 -18.22 9.42 11.70
N ASP A 282 -18.59 8.41 12.48
CA ASP A 282 -18.80 8.53 13.94
C ASP A 282 -17.47 8.46 14.72
N LEU A 283 -16.37 8.08 14.07
CA LEU A 283 -15.03 8.08 14.66
C LEU A 283 -14.43 9.49 14.60
N HIS A 284 -14.29 10.13 15.76
CA HIS A 284 -13.87 11.53 15.84
C HIS A 284 -12.37 11.75 15.59
N ASN A 285 -11.52 10.78 15.97
CA ASN A 285 -10.07 10.89 15.86
C ASN A 285 -9.39 9.52 15.86
N ALA A 286 -8.11 9.50 15.46
CA ALA A 286 -7.31 8.28 15.38
C ALA A 286 -7.07 7.63 16.75
N SER A 287 -7.06 8.39 17.85
CA SER A 287 -6.93 7.82 19.20
C SER A 287 -8.16 6.96 19.57
N ALA A 288 -9.37 7.45 19.30
CA ALA A 288 -10.61 6.69 19.53
C ALA A 288 -10.66 5.41 18.65
N PHE A 289 -10.23 5.51 17.40
CA PHE A 289 -10.08 4.34 16.51
C PHE A 289 -9.09 3.32 17.09
N LEU A 290 -7.89 3.75 17.50
CA LEU A 290 -6.87 2.87 18.07
C LEU A 290 -7.34 2.17 19.34
N GLN A 291 -8.03 2.88 20.25
CA GLN A 291 -8.60 2.29 21.46
C GLN A 291 -9.61 1.17 21.13
N GLN A 292 -10.43 1.35 20.10
CA GLN A 292 -11.37 0.30 19.68
C GLN A 292 -10.65 -0.90 19.08
N VAL A 293 -9.65 -0.69 18.20
CA VAL A 293 -8.83 -1.78 17.63
C VAL A 293 -8.10 -2.55 18.74
N GLU A 294 -7.53 -1.85 19.73
CA GLU A 294 -6.87 -2.45 20.89
C GLU A 294 -7.84 -3.28 21.75
N LYS A 295 -9.05 -2.76 21.96
CA LYS A 295 -10.12 -3.49 22.69
C LYS A 295 -10.52 -4.77 21.96
N ILE A 296 -10.65 -4.72 20.63
CA ILE A 296 -10.97 -5.89 19.81
C ILE A 296 -9.83 -6.91 19.89
N ALA A 297 -8.58 -6.46 19.70
CA ALA A 297 -7.40 -7.33 19.81
C ALA A 297 -7.32 -8.02 21.17
N THR A 298 -7.49 -7.28 22.26
CA THR A 298 -7.51 -7.82 23.62
C THR A 298 -8.61 -8.85 23.81
N HIS A 299 -9.81 -8.62 23.25
CA HIS A 299 -10.92 -9.56 23.31
C HIS A 299 -10.56 -10.92 22.67
N PHE A 300 -9.76 -10.91 21.60
CA PHE A 300 -9.27 -12.12 20.95
C PHE A 300 -7.95 -12.67 21.55
N GLY A 301 -7.42 -12.05 22.60
CA GLY A 301 -6.13 -12.42 23.19
C GLY A 301 -4.92 -12.03 22.34
N TRP A 302 -5.06 -11.12 21.39
CA TRP A 302 -3.96 -10.62 20.57
C TRP A 302 -3.38 -9.35 21.20
N GLU A 303 -2.11 -9.43 21.57
CA GLU A 303 -1.39 -8.28 22.12
C GLU A 303 -0.67 -7.50 21.02
N PHE A 304 -1.05 -6.24 20.88
CA PHE A 304 -0.24 -5.23 20.20
C PHE A 304 0.52 -4.33 21.17
N ARG A 305 0.27 -4.48 22.51
CA ARG A 305 1.02 -3.92 23.63
C ARG A 305 1.21 -4.97 24.73
N PHE A 306 2.33 -4.86 25.45
CA PHE A 306 2.80 -5.87 26.44
C PHE A 306 2.05 -5.84 27.80
N GLU A 307 0.91 -5.18 27.97
CA GLU A 307 0.31 -4.99 29.28
C GLU A 307 -1.08 -5.68 29.39
N HIS A 308 -1.16 -6.68 30.26
CA HIS A 308 -2.36 -7.28 30.85
C HIS A 308 -3.23 -8.25 30.04
N THR A 309 -2.67 -9.08 29.18
CA THR A 309 -3.43 -10.16 28.52
C THR A 309 -3.45 -11.42 29.35
N ASP A 310 -4.63 -12.07 29.43
CA ASP A 310 -4.80 -13.36 30.06
C ASP A 310 -3.82 -14.42 29.47
N PRO A 311 -3.05 -15.15 30.31
CA PRO A 311 -2.11 -16.15 29.83
C PRO A 311 -2.72 -17.22 28.92
N THR A 312 -3.99 -17.59 29.14
CA THR A 312 -4.71 -18.56 28.31
C THR A 312 -4.96 -18.01 26.91
N LEU A 313 -5.30 -16.72 26.80
CA LEU A 313 -5.49 -16.05 25.52
C LEU A 313 -4.16 -15.87 24.77
N LEU A 314 -3.06 -15.61 25.48
CA LEU A 314 -1.71 -15.58 24.89
C LEU A 314 -1.33 -16.94 24.29
N GLN A 315 -1.57 -18.00 25.04
CA GLN A 315 -1.31 -19.37 24.54
C GLN A 315 -2.18 -19.71 23.33
N ALA A 316 -3.45 -19.36 23.37
CA ALA A 316 -4.35 -19.52 22.20
C ALA A 316 -3.84 -18.76 20.97
N ARG A 317 -3.34 -17.53 21.16
CA ARG A 317 -2.72 -16.73 20.11
C ARG A 317 -1.49 -17.41 19.50
N GLU A 318 -0.59 -17.95 20.33
CA GLU A 318 0.59 -18.67 19.85
C GLU A 318 0.20 -19.86 18.95
N HIS A 319 -0.84 -20.62 19.36
CA HIS A 319 -1.37 -21.70 18.55
C HIS A 319 -2.00 -21.22 17.23
N VAL A 320 -2.72 -20.09 17.24
CA VAL A 320 -3.28 -19.49 16.03
C VAL A 320 -2.16 -19.05 15.09
N GLN A 321 -1.13 -18.37 15.60
CA GLN A 321 0.03 -17.95 14.80
C GLN A 321 0.79 -19.14 14.21
N LEU A 322 0.99 -20.19 14.98
CA LEU A 322 1.59 -21.43 14.49
C LEU A 322 0.73 -22.08 13.39
N GLY A 323 -0.58 -22.13 13.60
CA GLY A 323 -1.53 -22.60 12.59
C GLY A 323 -1.47 -21.81 11.29
N LEU A 324 -1.48 -20.48 11.37
CA LEU A 324 -1.36 -19.60 10.21
C LEU A 324 -0.02 -19.77 9.48
N LYS A 325 1.08 -19.87 10.23
CA LYS A 325 2.40 -20.16 9.67
C LYS A 325 2.39 -21.48 8.89
N ASN A 326 1.92 -22.56 9.53
CA ASN A 326 1.85 -23.87 8.89
C ASN A 326 0.95 -23.88 7.65
N LEU A 327 -0.11 -23.07 7.66
CA LEU A 327 -0.98 -22.87 6.50
C LEU A 327 -0.24 -22.18 5.34
N ARG A 328 0.55 -21.15 5.61
CA ARG A 328 1.35 -20.46 4.59
C ARG A 328 2.44 -21.37 4.02
N ASP A 329 3.20 -22.01 4.91
CA ASP A 329 4.28 -22.90 4.52
C ASP A 329 3.76 -24.04 3.63
N SER A 330 2.59 -24.62 3.97
CA SER A 330 2.01 -25.71 3.18
C SER A 330 1.41 -25.23 1.85
N ALA A 331 0.92 -24.01 1.75
CA ALA A 331 0.50 -23.42 0.47
C ALA A 331 1.71 -23.17 -0.45
N GLU A 332 2.83 -22.74 0.12
CA GLU A 332 4.07 -22.56 -0.61
C GLU A 332 4.64 -23.88 -1.13
N LEU A 333 4.68 -24.92 -0.27
CA LEU A 333 5.08 -26.27 -0.67
C LEU A 333 4.17 -26.85 -1.76
N ALA A 334 2.86 -26.57 -1.70
CA ALA A 334 1.94 -27.01 -2.73
C ALA A 334 2.18 -26.30 -4.07
N ARG A 335 2.56 -25.01 -4.06
CA ARG A 335 2.96 -24.32 -5.31
C ARG A 335 4.23 -24.89 -5.90
N GLN A 336 5.25 -25.14 -5.09
CA GLN A 336 6.50 -25.76 -5.54
C GLN A 336 6.28 -27.16 -6.11
N ALA A 337 5.42 -27.98 -5.44
CA ALA A 337 5.04 -29.28 -5.98
C ALA A 337 4.30 -29.18 -7.32
N ARG A 338 3.42 -28.17 -7.47
CA ARG A 338 2.75 -27.92 -8.76
C ARG A 338 3.73 -27.56 -9.87
N GLU A 339 4.72 -26.70 -9.60
CA GLU A 339 5.75 -26.34 -10.56
C GLU A 339 6.56 -27.57 -11.00
N ALA A 340 7.02 -28.37 -10.05
CA ALA A 340 7.75 -29.61 -10.35
C ALA A 340 6.93 -30.59 -11.20
N LEU A 341 5.63 -30.73 -10.94
CA LEU A 341 4.74 -31.58 -11.73
C LEU A 341 4.50 -31.02 -13.14
N LEU A 342 4.41 -29.69 -13.28
CA LEU A 342 4.30 -29.04 -14.59
C LEU A 342 5.58 -29.23 -15.41
N GLU A 343 6.76 -29.14 -14.79
CA GLU A 343 8.04 -29.45 -15.43
C GLU A 343 8.10 -30.94 -15.87
N ALA A 344 7.71 -31.85 -14.98
CA ALA A 344 7.64 -33.27 -15.30
C ALA A 344 6.72 -33.56 -16.47
N ALA A 345 5.59 -32.88 -16.61
CA ALA A 345 4.66 -33.01 -17.72
C ALA A 345 5.24 -32.57 -19.07
N THR A 346 6.33 -31.81 -19.09
CA THR A 346 7.00 -31.36 -20.34
C THR A 346 8.10 -32.28 -20.81
N LEU A 347 8.46 -33.30 -20.04
CA LEU A 347 9.53 -34.23 -20.39
C LEU A 347 9.11 -35.19 -21.53
N GLU A 348 9.96 -35.33 -22.52
CA GLU A 348 9.76 -36.30 -23.60
C GLU A 348 9.94 -37.73 -23.08
N GLY A 349 9.05 -38.66 -23.49
CA GLY A 349 9.18 -40.09 -23.20
C GLY A 349 8.50 -40.57 -21.90
N ILE A 350 7.71 -39.74 -21.25
CA ILE A 350 6.82 -40.23 -20.18
C ILE A 350 5.73 -41.12 -20.81
N ASN A 351 5.38 -42.21 -20.11
CA ASN A 351 4.31 -43.11 -20.56
C ASN A 351 2.92 -42.58 -20.13
N GLU A 352 1.86 -43.16 -20.71
CA GLU A 352 0.45 -42.75 -20.44
C GLU A 352 0.06 -42.86 -18.98
N ASP A 353 0.57 -43.86 -18.25
CA ASP A 353 0.29 -44.03 -16.83
C ASP A 353 0.89 -42.89 -16.00
N MET A 354 2.14 -42.50 -16.29
CA MET A 354 2.81 -41.39 -15.62
C MET A 354 2.12 -40.06 -15.94
N GLU A 355 1.73 -39.86 -17.19
CA GLU A 355 1.00 -38.66 -17.62
C GLU A 355 -0.37 -38.53 -16.88
N SER A 356 -1.07 -39.65 -16.75
CA SER A 356 -2.34 -39.73 -16.02
C SER A 356 -2.15 -39.43 -14.54
N GLU A 357 -1.10 -39.95 -13.93
CA GLU A 357 -0.76 -39.68 -12.52
C GLU A 357 -0.40 -38.21 -12.29
N ILE A 358 0.42 -37.62 -13.16
CA ILE A 358 0.75 -36.18 -13.09
C ILE A 358 -0.50 -35.31 -13.18
N ARG A 359 -1.41 -35.62 -14.12
CA ARG A 359 -2.67 -34.87 -14.25
C ARG A 359 -3.54 -34.97 -12.98
N ARG A 360 -3.61 -36.17 -12.38
CA ARG A 360 -4.34 -36.38 -11.13
C ARG A 360 -3.76 -35.56 -10.00
N LEU A 361 -2.45 -35.61 -9.79
CA LEU A 361 -1.75 -34.86 -8.76
C LEU A 361 -1.86 -33.33 -8.96
N LEU A 362 -1.77 -32.85 -10.20
CA LEU A 362 -1.98 -31.43 -10.52
C LEU A 362 -3.40 -30.99 -10.18
N LYS A 363 -4.41 -31.85 -10.45
CA LYS A 363 -5.79 -31.56 -10.06
C LYS A 363 -5.90 -31.46 -8.54
N ASP A 364 -5.42 -32.46 -7.81
CA ASP A 364 -5.49 -32.50 -6.34
C ASP A 364 -4.81 -31.29 -5.70
N ILE A 365 -3.64 -30.88 -6.21
CA ILE A 365 -2.92 -29.69 -5.74
C ILE A 365 -3.69 -28.41 -6.07
N ASN A 366 -4.26 -28.31 -7.27
CA ASN A 366 -5.07 -27.15 -7.64
C ASN A 366 -6.35 -27.06 -6.79
N ASP A 367 -7.03 -28.18 -6.58
CA ASP A 367 -8.20 -28.23 -5.70
C ASP A 367 -7.84 -27.83 -4.26
N TYR A 368 -6.70 -28.30 -3.77
CA TYR A 368 -6.16 -27.90 -2.47
C TYR A 368 -5.81 -26.41 -2.38
N LEU A 369 -5.13 -25.84 -3.40
CA LEU A 369 -4.80 -24.41 -3.44
C LEU A 369 -6.05 -23.55 -3.62
N ASN A 370 -7.07 -24.08 -4.34
CA ASN A 370 -8.34 -23.38 -4.57
C ASN A 370 -9.29 -23.45 -3.38
N ALA A 371 -9.36 -24.62 -2.71
CA ALA A 371 -10.11 -24.79 -1.46
C ALA A 371 -9.54 -23.94 -0.32
N ARG A 372 -8.31 -23.51 -0.43
CA ARG A 372 -7.68 -22.52 0.46
C ARG A 372 -7.99 -21.08 0.04
N VAL A 373 -9.24 -20.75 0.01
CA VAL A 373 -9.69 -19.46 0.50
C VAL A 373 -9.42 -19.52 1.99
N ILE A 374 -8.25 -19.02 2.40
CA ILE A 374 -7.89 -18.95 3.82
C ILE A 374 -9.00 -18.18 4.50
N PRO A 375 -9.67 -18.79 5.50
CA PRO A 375 -10.73 -18.11 6.22
C PRO A 375 -10.21 -16.83 6.86
#